data_c2ca2eafdb9eb44b9c406c1a5cc76f19
#
_entry.id   c2ca2eafdb9eb44b9c406c1a5cc76f19
#
_cell.length_a   1.000
_cell.length_b   1.000
_cell.length_c   1.000
_cell.angle_alpha   90.00
_cell.angle_beta   90.00
_cell.angle_gamma   90.00
#
_symmetry.space_group_name_H-M   'P 1'
#
loop_
_entity.id
_entity.type
_entity.pdbx_description
1 polymer ?
#
loop_
_entity_poly.entity_id
_entity_poly.type
_entity_poly.pdbx_seq_one_letter_code
_entity_poly.pdbx_strand_id
1 'polypeptide(L)'
;MITMSDDPRIRLAHDVLGAVQTVGDPRLPPRVIRVTDVDGRQFFAKQHDERDRYARELHAYRSWGTHLDGHAPRLVGRHDATCTLLLTALPGERADTVAPGSPKEELAHHEAGRVLGKLHCATSMPRGGAIGAALAERLQGWIERAVQAGLITATERKRLSHHADTLKTSRMDSAVCHLDYQPRNWLLGDTLGICDFEHMRRDARIRDFARLEFRRWQAAPHLRTAFHAGYGRPMNGTEQRLLESFGAIEATTALVKGHTENDLALSTHGRTVLSRLT
;
A
#
# COMPACT_ATOMS: atom_id res chain seq x y z
N MET A 1 -23.83 27.07 -23.02
CA MET A 1 -23.45 25.72 -23.48
C MET A 1 -22.16 25.35 -22.73
N ILE A 2 -22.27 24.54 -21.68
CA ILE A 2 -21.11 24.09 -20.91
C ILE A 2 -20.43 23.05 -21.79
N THR A 3 -19.24 23.34 -22.28
CA THR A 3 -18.39 22.34 -22.96
C THR A 3 -18.10 21.23 -21.94
N MET A 4 -18.72 20.06 -22.10
CA MET A 4 -18.37 18.90 -21.31
C MET A 4 -16.87 18.62 -21.52
N SER A 5 -16.12 18.59 -20.45
CA SER A 5 -14.70 18.25 -20.47
C SER A 5 -14.52 16.84 -21.04
N ASP A 6 -13.52 16.65 -21.93
CA ASP A 6 -13.18 15.34 -22.45
C ASP A 6 -12.54 14.41 -21.40
N ASP A 7 -12.19 14.95 -20.24
CA ASP A 7 -11.62 14.17 -19.12
C ASP A 7 -12.68 13.22 -18.52
N PRO A 8 -12.48 11.88 -18.61
CA PRO A 8 -13.43 10.91 -18.10
C PRO A 8 -13.71 11.01 -16.60
N ARG A 9 -12.77 11.59 -15.83
CA ARG A 9 -12.92 11.81 -14.38
C ARG A 9 -13.92 12.92 -14.11
N ILE A 10 -13.85 13.99 -14.87
CA ILE A 10 -14.79 15.13 -14.75
C ILE A 10 -16.18 14.69 -15.23
N ARG A 11 -16.27 13.95 -16.33
CA ARG A 11 -17.55 13.41 -16.82
C ARG A 11 -18.23 12.53 -15.77
N LEU A 12 -17.50 11.56 -15.20
CA LEU A 12 -18.05 10.69 -14.16
C LEU A 12 -18.54 11.51 -12.94
N ALA A 13 -17.75 12.53 -12.52
CA ALA A 13 -18.16 13.38 -11.41
C ALA A 13 -19.45 14.15 -11.72
N HIS A 14 -19.59 14.71 -12.93
CA HIS A 14 -20.82 15.36 -13.38
C HIS A 14 -22.03 14.42 -13.47
N ASP A 15 -21.83 13.22 -13.99
CA ASP A 15 -22.91 12.23 -14.16
C ASP A 15 -23.48 11.78 -12.81
N VAL A 16 -22.63 11.74 -11.76
CA VAL A 16 -23.01 11.22 -10.43
C VAL A 16 -23.43 12.30 -9.47
N LEU A 17 -22.75 13.47 -9.49
CA LEU A 17 -22.91 14.53 -8.49
C LEU A 17 -23.65 15.76 -9.04
N GLY A 18 -23.87 15.85 -10.35
CA GLY A 18 -24.32 17.05 -11.03
C GLY A 18 -23.19 18.06 -11.25
N ALA A 19 -23.46 19.35 -11.05
CA ALA A 19 -22.45 20.39 -11.24
C ALA A 19 -21.31 20.25 -10.23
N VAL A 20 -20.07 20.19 -10.73
CA VAL A 20 -18.86 20.12 -9.91
C VAL A 20 -17.82 21.14 -10.34
N GLN A 21 -16.95 21.51 -9.40
CA GLN A 21 -15.77 22.32 -9.64
C GLN A 21 -14.51 21.48 -9.40
N THR A 22 -13.55 21.56 -10.32
CA THR A 22 -12.23 20.94 -10.12
C THR A 22 -11.38 21.81 -9.22
N VAL A 23 -10.70 21.17 -8.25
CA VAL A 23 -9.79 21.85 -7.33
C VAL A 23 -8.36 21.40 -7.63
N GLY A 24 -7.51 22.32 -8.06
CA GLY A 24 -6.11 22.04 -8.32
C GLY A 24 -5.37 21.68 -7.04
N ASP A 25 -4.66 20.55 -7.05
CA ASP A 25 -3.76 20.14 -5.97
C ASP A 25 -2.51 19.51 -6.61
N PRO A 26 -1.38 20.23 -6.64
CA PRO A 26 -0.15 19.74 -7.28
C PRO A 26 0.48 18.54 -6.58
N ARG A 27 0.00 18.18 -5.40
CA ARG A 27 0.47 16.98 -4.65
C ARG A 27 -0.23 15.70 -5.10
N LEU A 28 -1.32 15.82 -5.87
CA LEU A 28 -2.02 14.65 -6.40
C LEU A 28 -1.29 14.10 -7.62
N PRO A 29 -1.24 12.77 -7.76
CA PRO A 29 -0.72 12.17 -8.99
C PRO A 29 -1.61 12.54 -10.19
N PRO A 30 -1.06 12.60 -11.42
CA PRO A 30 -1.81 13.02 -12.62
C PRO A 30 -3.11 12.25 -12.87
N ARG A 31 -3.18 11.00 -12.40
CA ARG A 31 -4.36 10.13 -12.52
C ARG A 31 -5.50 10.45 -11.55
N VAL A 32 -5.32 11.38 -10.62
CA VAL A 32 -6.31 11.74 -9.60
C VAL A 32 -6.64 13.23 -9.70
N ILE A 33 -7.92 13.56 -9.68
CA ILE A 33 -8.38 14.94 -9.53
C ILE A 33 -9.26 15.05 -8.29
N ARG A 34 -9.25 16.23 -7.67
CA ARG A 34 -10.19 16.60 -6.62
C ARG A 34 -11.32 17.43 -7.20
N VAL A 35 -12.54 17.09 -6.87
CA VAL A 35 -13.74 17.84 -7.26
C VAL A 35 -14.57 18.22 -6.03
N THR A 36 -15.30 19.32 -6.12
CA THR A 36 -16.23 19.78 -5.10
C THR A 36 -17.62 19.88 -5.73
N ASP A 37 -18.64 19.35 -5.08
CA ASP A 37 -20.03 19.50 -5.53
C ASP A 37 -20.63 20.84 -5.10
N VAL A 38 -21.89 21.06 -5.44
CA VAL A 38 -22.63 22.31 -5.13
C VAL A 38 -22.83 22.55 -3.64
N ASP A 39 -22.77 21.49 -2.81
CA ASP A 39 -22.89 21.57 -1.36
C ASP A 39 -21.53 21.75 -0.67
N GLY A 40 -20.45 21.88 -1.42
CA GLY A 40 -19.08 22.03 -0.90
C GLY A 40 -18.44 20.71 -0.45
N ARG A 41 -19.07 19.55 -0.69
CA ARG A 41 -18.50 18.25 -0.36
C ARG A 41 -17.40 17.88 -1.36
N GLN A 42 -16.30 17.33 -0.85
CA GLN A 42 -15.13 16.98 -1.65
C GLN A 42 -15.12 15.50 -2.04
N PHE A 43 -14.65 15.25 -3.26
CA PHE A 43 -14.51 13.90 -3.83
C PHE A 43 -13.20 13.80 -4.61
N PHE A 44 -12.74 12.58 -4.80
CA PHE A 44 -11.62 12.27 -5.67
C PHE A 44 -12.07 11.39 -6.83
N ALA A 45 -11.79 11.81 -8.06
CA ALA A 45 -11.96 10.98 -9.22
C ALA A 45 -10.60 10.45 -9.66
N LYS A 46 -10.45 9.11 -9.68
CA LYS A 46 -9.21 8.38 -9.97
C LYS A 46 -9.40 7.54 -11.23
N GLN A 47 -8.54 7.75 -12.23
CA GLN A 47 -8.48 6.93 -13.43
C GLN A 47 -7.28 5.98 -13.36
N HIS A 48 -7.49 4.72 -13.69
CA HIS A 48 -6.44 3.72 -13.77
C HIS A 48 -6.00 3.48 -15.21
N ASP A 49 -4.69 3.39 -15.42
CA ASP A 49 -4.12 3.02 -16.72
C ASP A 49 -4.22 1.50 -16.97
N GLU A 50 -4.24 0.71 -15.89
CA GLU A 50 -4.32 -0.74 -15.94
C GLU A 50 -5.69 -1.23 -15.43
N ARG A 51 -6.38 -2.02 -16.27
CA ARG A 51 -7.70 -2.61 -15.94
C ARG A 51 -7.64 -3.51 -14.70
N ASP A 52 -6.54 -4.20 -14.48
CA ASP A 52 -6.36 -5.07 -13.32
C ASP A 52 -6.25 -4.27 -12.00
N ARG A 53 -5.60 -3.11 -12.02
CA ARG A 53 -5.56 -2.22 -10.83
C ARG A 53 -6.93 -1.66 -10.54
N TYR A 54 -7.63 -1.19 -11.58
CA TYR A 54 -9.01 -0.74 -11.47
C TYR A 54 -9.91 -1.82 -10.85
N ALA A 55 -9.88 -3.04 -11.40
CA ALA A 55 -10.70 -4.14 -10.93
C ALA A 55 -10.41 -4.50 -9.45
N ARG A 56 -9.13 -4.50 -9.05
CA ARG A 56 -8.74 -4.75 -7.66
C ARG A 56 -9.24 -3.66 -6.72
N GLU A 57 -9.05 -2.39 -7.07
CA GLU A 57 -9.47 -1.29 -6.21
C GLU A 57 -11.00 -1.22 -6.09
N LEU A 58 -11.71 -1.41 -7.21
CA LEU A 58 -13.17 -1.53 -7.22
C LEU A 58 -13.65 -2.68 -6.33
N HIS A 59 -13.00 -3.86 -6.43
CA HIS A 59 -13.31 -5.01 -5.58
C HIS A 59 -13.04 -4.70 -4.10
N ALA A 60 -11.95 -4.03 -3.79
CA ALA A 60 -11.60 -3.65 -2.42
C ALA A 60 -12.69 -2.79 -1.78
N TYR A 61 -13.16 -1.73 -2.47
CA TYR A 61 -14.25 -0.89 -1.96
C TYR A 61 -15.55 -1.66 -1.76
N ARG A 62 -15.88 -2.58 -2.67
CA ARG A 62 -17.14 -3.33 -2.63
C ARG A 62 -17.17 -4.44 -1.59
N SER A 63 -16.05 -5.15 -1.44
CA SER A 63 -16.00 -6.38 -0.66
C SER A 63 -15.42 -6.17 0.73
N TRP A 64 -14.53 -5.20 0.91
CA TRP A 64 -13.77 -5.04 2.16
C TRP A 64 -13.91 -3.65 2.79
N GLY A 65 -14.47 -2.69 2.07
CA GLY A 65 -14.68 -1.32 2.58
C GLY A 65 -15.48 -1.28 3.88
N THR A 66 -16.44 -2.19 4.06
CA THR A 66 -17.24 -2.30 5.29
C THR A 66 -16.43 -2.67 6.53
N HIS A 67 -15.30 -3.38 6.37
CA HIS A 67 -14.39 -3.69 7.48
C HIS A 67 -13.54 -2.47 7.91
N LEU A 68 -13.54 -1.41 7.09
CA LEU A 68 -12.85 -0.15 7.30
C LEU A 68 -13.83 1.01 7.50
N ASP A 69 -15.06 0.74 7.98
CA ASP A 69 -16.09 1.75 8.15
C ASP A 69 -15.58 2.96 8.95
N GLY A 70 -15.81 4.17 8.41
CA GLY A 70 -15.27 5.43 8.93
C GLY A 70 -13.76 5.65 8.68
N HIS A 71 -13.03 4.67 8.15
CA HIS A 71 -11.59 4.74 7.91
C HIS A 71 -11.19 4.66 6.43
N ALA A 72 -12.15 4.46 5.53
CA ALA A 72 -11.92 4.36 4.09
C ALA A 72 -12.84 5.28 3.30
N PRO A 73 -12.40 5.79 2.12
CA PRO A 73 -13.29 6.47 1.20
C PRO A 73 -14.47 5.57 0.81
N ARG A 74 -15.63 6.15 0.58
CA ARG A 74 -16.77 5.43 0.00
C ARG A 74 -16.75 5.55 -1.52
N LEU A 75 -17.01 4.45 -2.20
CA LEU A 75 -17.24 4.45 -3.65
C LEU A 75 -18.61 5.12 -3.93
N VAL A 76 -18.59 6.22 -4.66
CA VAL A 76 -19.77 7.01 -5.02
C VAL A 76 -20.20 6.71 -6.46
N GLY A 77 -19.24 6.53 -7.35
CA GLY A 77 -19.50 6.23 -8.75
C GLY A 77 -18.34 5.51 -9.43
N ARG A 78 -18.61 4.94 -10.59
CA ARG A 78 -17.61 4.27 -11.41
C ARG A 78 -17.96 4.34 -12.90
N HIS A 79 -16.94 4.26 -13.74
CA HIS A 79 -17.10 4.11 -15.18
C HIS A 79 -16.13 3.03 -15.69
N ASP A 80 -16.66 1.84 -16.01
CA ASP A 80 -15.86 0.64 -16.28
C ASP A 80 -15.06 0.74 -17.61
N ALA A 81 -15.61 1.44 -18.61
CA ALA A 81 -14.93 1.59 -19.90
C ALA A 81 -13.65 2.44 -19.80
N THR A 82 -13.64 3.46 -18.95
CA THR A 82 -12.49 4.34 -18.75
C THR A 82 -11.70 4.00 -17.50
N CYS A 83 -12.02 2.92 -16.79
CA CYS A 83 -11.39 2.49 -15.55
C CYS A 83 -11.35 3.62 -14.50
N THR A 84 -12.47 4.35 -14.32
CA THR A 84 -12.55 5.52 -13.45
C THR A 84 -13.41 5.23 -12.23
N LEU A 85 -12.95 5.65 -11.05
CA LEU A 85 -13.65 5.59 -9.77
C LEU A 85 -13.90 7.00 -9.24
N LEU A 86 -15.07 7.23 -8.63
CA LEU A 86 -15.39 8.43 -7.87
C LEU A 86 -15.56 8.05 -6.40
N LEU A 87 -14.78 8.69 -5.54
CA LEU A 87 -14.62 8.36 -4.13
C LEU A 87 -14.90 9.59 -3.27
N THR A 88 -15.48 9.40 -2.07
CA THR A 88 -15.57 10.49 -1.09
C THR A 88 -14.17 10.90 -0.62
N ALA A 89 -13.96 12.18 -0.34
CA ALA A 89 -12.75 12.60 0.36
C ALA A 89 -12.81 12.17 1.84
N LEU A 90 -11.64 11.79 2.37
CA LEU A 90 -11.45 11.64 3.81
C LEU A 90 -10.86 12.93 4.38
N PRO A 91 -11.25 13.33 5.58
CA PRO A 91 -10.66 14.47 6.27
C PRO A 91 -9.25 14.15 6.77
N GLY A 92 -8.45 15.18 6.98
CA GLY A 92 -7.13 15.06 7.57
C GLY A 92 -5.98 15.39 6.63
N GLU A 93 -4.79 15.41 7.20
CA GLU A 93 -3.53 15.60 6.47
C GLU A 93 -2.83 14.26 6.26
N ARG A 94 -2.00 14.18 5.25
CA ARG A 94 -1.22 12.97 5.00
C ARG A 94 -0.20 12.76 6.12
N ALA A 95 -0.13 11.55 6.66
CA ALA A 95 0.77 11.24 7.77
C ALA A 95 2.26 11.31 7.39
N ASP A 96 2.62 11.23 6.11
CA ASP A 96 3.99 11.41 5.64
C ASP A 96 4.45 12.90 5.62
N THR A 97 3.53 13.85 5.83
CA THR A 97 3.85 15.28 5.98
C THR A 97 4.01 15.69 7.45
N VAL A 98 3.72 14.80 8.37
CA VAL A 98 3.89 15.03 9.82
C VAL A 98 5.38 15.07 10.17
N ALA A 99 5.76 15.98 11.07
CA ALA A 99 7.16 16.16 11.47
C ALA A 99 7.74 14.85 12.06
N PRO A 100 8.88 14.36 11.54
CA PRO A 100 9.55 13.16 12.05
C PRO A 100 9.91 13.29 13.54
N GLY A 101 9.67 12.20 14.29
CA GLY A 101 9.94 12.15 15.73
C GLY A 101 8.91 12.88 16.60
N SER A 102 7.84 13.42 16.00
CA SER A 102 6.79 14.13 16.76
C SER A 102 5.81 13.13 17.42
N PRO A 103 5.15 13.53 18.52
CA PRO A 103 4.06 12.74 19.12
C PRO A 103 2.92 12.44 18.12
N LYS A 104 2.72 13.32 17.17
CA LYS A 104 1.71 13.17 16.11
C LYS A 104 2.06 12.05 15.13
N GLU A 105 3.33 11.86 14.81
CA GLU A 105 3.79 10.73 14.00
C GLU A 105 3.60 9.40 14.75
N GLU A 106 3.91 9.38 16.04
CA GLU A 106 3.71 8.20 16.89
C GLU A 106 2.21 7.84 16.98
N LEU A 107 1.33 8.84 17.18
CA LEU A 107 -0.12 8.67 17.15
C LEU A 107 -0.59 8.11 15.81
N ALA A 108 -0.08 8.63 14.68
CA ALA A 108 -0.44 8.13 13.35
C ALA A 108 -0.10 6.65 13.18
N HIS A 109 1.06 6.21 13.69
CA HIS A 109 1.46 4.80 13.65
C HIS A 109 0.58 3.94 14.57
N HIS A 110 0.26 4.40 15.78
CA HIS A 110 -0.64 3.71 16.69
C HIS A 110 -2.02 3.51 16.04
N GLU A 111 -2.62 4.57 15.52
CA GLU A 111 -3.95 4.50 14.90
C GLU A 111 -3.94 3.67 13.62
N ALA A 112 -2.88 3.75 12.81
CA ALA A 112 -2.71 2.89 11.66
C ALA A 112 -2.63 1.40 12.06
N GLY A 113 -1.92 1.09 13.14
CA GLY A 113 -1.92 -0.25 13.72
C GLY A 113 -3.32 -0.70 14.09
N ARG A 114 -4.09 0.13 14.79
CA ARG A 114 -5.45 -0.17 15.22
C ARG A 114 -6.41 -0.46 14.04
N VAL A 115 -6.36 0.36 13.00
CA VAL A 115 -7.24 0.19 11.82
C VAL A 115 -6.84 -1.07 11.04
N LEU A 116 -5.54 -1.31 10.83
CA LEU A 116 -5.08 -2.53 10.15
C LEU A 116 -5.37 -3.79 10.96
N GLY A 117 -5.26 -3.71 12.29
CA GLY A 117 -5.60 -4.81 13.19
C GLY A 117 -7.05 -5.25 13.06
N LYS A 118 -7.99 -4.29 12.98
CA LYS A 118 -9.42 -4.57 12.73
C LYS A 118 -9.63 -5.27 11.39
N LEU A 119 -9.03 -4.76 10.29
CA LEU A 119 -9.14 -5.37 8.97
C LEU A 119 -8.60 -6.80 8.96
N HIS A 120 -7.40 -7.00 9.49
CA HIS A 120 -6.76 -8.31 9.52
C HIS A 120 -7.52 -9.31 10.38
N CYS A 121 -8.04 -8.89 11.54
CA CYS A 121 -8.85 -9.74 12.42
C CYS A 121 -10.15 -10.17 11.72
N ALA A 122 -10.87 -9.24 11.12
CA ALA A 122 -12.13 -9.51 10.45
C ALA A 122 -12.00 -10.42 9.21
N THR A 123 -10.82 -10.44 8.59
CA THR A 123 -10.57 -11.15 7.32
C THR A 123 -9.58 -12.29 7.45
N SER A 124 -9.15 -12.63 8.67
CA SER A 124 -8.15 -13.65 8.94
C SER A 124 -8.59 -15.02 8.45
N MET A 125 -7.64 -15.76 7.87
CA MET A 125 -7.80 -17.18 7.55
C MET A 125 -6.61 -17.98 8.08
N PRO A 126 -6.83 -19.26 8.46
CA PRO A 126 -5.81 -20.12 9.01
C PRO A 126 -4.59 -20.29 8.08
N ARG A 127 -3.49 -20.71 8.68
CA ARG A 127 -2.21 -20.93 8.01
C ARG A 127 -2.32 -21.89 6.82
N GLY A 128 -1.89 -21.39 5.64
CA GLY A 128 -1.78 -22.14 4.40
C GLY A 128 -0.40 -22.04 3.78
N GLY A 129 -0.02 -23.02 2.95
CA GLY A 129 1.27 -23.02 2.23
C GLY A 129 1.23 -22.33 0.86
N ALA A 130 0.05 -22.17 0.27
CA ALA A 130 -0.10 -21.64 -1.10
C ALA A 130 0.47 -20.20 -1.26
N ILE A 131 0.27 -19.35 -0.24
CA ILE A 131 0.79 -17.97 -0.27
C ILE A 131 2.33 -17.99 -0.21
N GLY A 132 2.93 -18.83 0.62
CA GLY A 132 4.39 -18.97 0.71
C GLY A 132 5.01 -19.38 -0.61
N ALA A 133 4.43 -20.36 -1.30
CA ALA A 133 4.87 -20.81 -2.63
C ALA A 133 4.79 -19.67 -3.67
N ALA A 134 3.67 -18.96 -3.73
CA ALA A 134 3.51 -17.82 -4.66
C ALA A 134 4.49 -16.67 -4.39
N LEU A 135 4.79 -16.41 -3.11
CA LEU A 135 5.78 -15.39 -2.72
C LEU A 135 7.20 -15.81 -3.06
N ALA A 136 7.54 -17.08 -2.91
CA ALA A 136 8.83 -17.64 -3.30
C ALA A 136 9.04 -17.52 -4.82
N GLU A 137 8.06 -17.91 -5.61
CA GLU A 137 8.08 -17.76 -7.07
C GLU A 137 8.24 -16.29 -7.49
N ARG A 138 7.50 -15.39 -6.85
CA ARG A 138 7.63 -13.96 -7.07
C ARG A 138 9.05 -13.45 -6.75
N LEU A 139 9.62 -13.85 -5.63
CA LEU A 139 10.99 -13.47 -5.25
C LEU A 139 11.98 -14.01 -6.27
N GLN A 140 11.84 -15.27 -6.67
CA GLN A 140 12.71 -15.88 -7.67
C GLN A 140 12.69 -15.10 -9.01
N GLY A 141 11.51 -14.69 -9.49
CA GLY A 141 11.42 -13.87 -10.70
C GLY A 141 12.09 -12.50 -10.57
N TRP A 142 12.09 -11.88 -9.37
CA TRP A 142 12.84 -10.66 -9.13
C TRP A 142 14.34 -10.88 -9.05
N ILE A 143 14.79 -11.99 -8.45
CA ILE A 143 16.21 -12.40 -8.42
C ILE A 143 16.74 -12.56 -9.85
N GLU A 144 16.00 -13.26 -10.72
CA GLU A 144 16.39 -13.47 -12.11
C GLU A 144 16.56 -12.14 -12.87
N ARG A 145 15.62 -11.22 -12.73
CA ARG A 145 15.72 -9.87 -13.32
C ARG A 145 16.91 -9.09 -12.78
N ALA A 146 17.17 -9.17 -11.47
CA ALA A 146 18.32 -8.50 -10.86
C ALA A 146 19.65 -9.07 -11.35
N VAL A 147 19.72 -10.39 -11.57
CA VAL A 147 20.91 -11.06 -12.16
C VAL A 147 21.09 -10.62 -13.61
N GLN A 148 20.04 -10.65 -14.42
CA GLN A 148 20.10 -10.24 -15.84
C GLN A 148 20.54 -8.79 -16.00
N ALA A 149 20.15 -7.91 -15.10
CA ALA A 149 20.53 -6.51 -15.07
C ALA A 149 21.90 -6.26 -14.39
N GLY A 150 22.61 -7.29 -13.92
CA GLY A 150 23.90 -7.14 -13.23
C GLY A 150 23.83 -6.39 -11.89
N LEU A 151 22.65 -6.39 -11.24
CA LEU A 151 22.41 -5.62 -10.03
C LEU A 151 22.80 -6.34 -8.74
N ILE A 152 23.04 -7.64 -8.77
CA ILE A 152 23.41 -8.45 -7.61
C ILE A 152 24.55 -9.41 -7.91
N THR A 153 25.40 -9.67 -6.92
CA THR A 153 26.51 -10.62 -6.97
C THR A 153 26.02 -12.06 -6.82
N ALA A 154 26.89 -13.03 -7.13
CA ALA A 154 26.61 -14.46 -6.93
C ALA A 154 26.31 -14.80 -5.45
N THR A 155 27.01 -14.14 -4.52
CA THR A 155 26.79 -14.31 -3.07
C THR A 155 25.41 -13.78 -2.65
N GLU A 156 25.05 -12.59 -3.11
CA GLU A 156 23.73 -12.00 -2.85
C GLU A 156 22.60 -12.86 -3.45
N ARG A 157 22.79 -13.36 -4.68
CA ARG A 157 21.86 -14.30 -5.31
C ARG A 157 21.62 -15.53 -4.43
N LYS A 158 22.68 -16.14 -3.90
CA LYS A 158 22.55 -17.33 -3.03
C LYS A 158 21.74 -17.00 -1.76
N ARG A 159 22.01 -15.87 -1.11
CA ARG A 159 21.25 -15.43 0.09
C ARG A 159 19.78 -15.19 -0.24
N LEU A 160 19.50 -14.48 -1.32
CA LEU A 160 18.13 -14.20 -1.76
C LEU A 160 17.36 -15.49 -2.10
N SER A 161 18.02 -16.48 -2.74
CA SER A 161 17.42 -17.79 -3.00
C SER A 161 17.09 -18.54 -1.72
N HIS A 162 17.92 -18.44 -0.67
CA HIS A 162 17.61 -19.01 0.65
C HIS A 162 16.34 -18.39 1.25
N HIS A 163 16.12 -17.08 1.10
CA HIS A 163 14.88 -16.43 1.52
C HIS A 163 13.67 -16.93 0.70
N ALA A 164 13.85 -17.21 -0.61
CA ALA A 164 12.79 -17.79 -1.42
C ALA A 164 12.42 -19.21 -0.92
N ASP A 165 13.41 -20.05 -0.59
CA ASP A 165 13.18 -21.39 -0.02
C ASP A 165 12.47 -21.31 1.36
N THR A 166 12.85 -20.35 2.19
CA THR A 166 12.18 -20.08 3.47
C THR A 166 10.71 -19.71 3.26
N LEU A 167 10.40 -18.82 2.31
CA LEU A 167 9.02 -18.48 1.97
C LEU A 167 8.25 -19.69 1.48
N LYS A 168 8.86 -20.49 0.57
CA LYS A 168 8.22 -21.66 -0.06
C LYS A 168 7.75 -22.69 0.97
N THR A 169 8.55 -22.92 2.00
CA THR A 169 8.26 -23.92 3.04
C THR A 169 7.41 -23.40 4.19
N SER A 170 7.19 -22.06 4.24
CA SER A 170 6.49 -21.43 5.36
C SER A 170 4.98 -21.52 5.21
N ARG A 171 4.31 -21.81 6.34
CA ARG A 171 2.85 -21.68 6.47
C ARG A 171 2.53 -20.34 7.14
N MET A 172 1.74 -19.52 6.48
CA MET A 172 1.46 -18.15 6.91
C MET A 172 -0.03 -17.94 7.15
N ASP A 173 -0.35 -17.19 8.21
CA ASP A 173 -1.70 -16.65 8.38
C ASP A 173 -1.95 -15.62 7.27
N SER A 174 -3.11 -15.69 6.64
CA SER A 174 -3.53 -14.75 5.62
C SER A 174 -4.64 -13.83 6.11
N ALA A 175 -4.68 -12.65 5.53
CA ALA A 175 -5.76 -11.69 5.71
C ALA A 175 -5.93 -10.89 4.42
N VAL A 176 -6.92 -10.02 4.38
CA VAL A 176 -6.96 -8.97 3.38
C VAL A 176 -5.92 -7.93 3.73
N CYS A 177 -4.91 -7.78 2.87
CA CYS A 177 -3.78 -6.88 3.04
C CYS A 177 -3.88 -5.69 2.11
N HIS A 178 -3.45 -4.54 2.58
CA HIS A 178 -3.36 -3.31 1.77
C HIS A 178 -2.21 -3.38 0.75
N LEU A 179 -1.08 -3.95 1.15
CA LEU A 179 0.15 -4.16 0.38
C LEU A 179 0.90 -2.88 -0.05
N ASP A 180 0.35 -1.73 0.31
CA ASP A 180 1.00 -0.42 0.25
C ASP A 180 0.73 0.38 1.53
N TYR A 181 0.71 -0.31 2.69
CA TYR A 181 0.38 0.27 3.98
C TYR A 181 1.54 1.10 4.51
N GLN A 182 1.46 2.42 4.30
CA GLN A 182 2.53 3.35 4.68
C GLN A 182 1.98 4.78 4.86
N PRO A 183 2.69 5.69 5.56
CA PRO A 183 2.20 7.01 5.97
C PRO A 183 1.62 7.87 4.86
N ARG A 184 2.10 7.76 3.62
CA ARG A 184 1.56 8.53 2.49
C ARG A 184 0.11 8.17 2.14
N ASN A 185 -0.36 6.97 2.54
CA ASN A 185 -1.70 6.47 2.32
C ASN A 185 -2.57 6.57 3.59
N TRP A 186 -2.09 7.23 4.64
CA TRP A 186 -2.83 7.50 5.87
C TRP A 186 -3.18 8.98 5.95
N LEU A 187 -4.40 9.27 6.34
CA LEU A 187 -4.92 10.63 6.51
C LEU A 187 -5.26 10.82 7.99
N LEU A 188 -4.51 11.68 8.66
CA LEU A 188 -4.65 11.94 10.08
C LEU A 188 -5.60 13.12 10.31
N GLY A 189 -6.83 12.81 10.66
CA GLY A 189 -7.89 13.72 11.11
C GLY A 189 -8.34 13.35 12.51
N ASP A 190 -9.62 13.58 12.84
CA ASP A 190 -10.24 13.10 14.09
C ASP A 190 -10.21 11.58 14.20
N THR A 191 -10.27 10.92 13.06
CA THR A 191 -10.00 9.48 12.91
C THR A 191 -8.98 9.28 11.81
N LEU A 192 -8.16 8.22 11.92
CA LEU A 192 -7.24 7.88 10.85
C LEU A 192 -7.99 7.32 9.65
N GLY A 193 -7.82 7.93 8.48
CA GLY A 193 -8.28 7.44 7.19
C GLY A 193 -7.20 6.68 6.43
N ILE A 194 -7.60 5.71 5.60
CA ILE A 194 -6.72 4.92 4.74
C ILE A 194 -7.23 4.99 3.31
N CYS A 195 -6.35 5.22 2.35
CA CYS A 195 -6.67 5.33 0.93
C CYS A 195 -5.72 4.53 0.04
N ASP A 196 -6.03 4.47 -1.26
CA ASP A 196 -5.23 3.82 -2.31
C ASP A 196 -5.20 2.29 -2.22
N PHE A 197 -6.34 1.66 -2.48
CA PHE A 197 -6.54 0.20 -2.38
C PHE A 197 -6.21 -0.59 -3.66
N GLU A 198 -5.51 0.00 -4.63
CA GLU A 198 -5.22 -0.65 -5.92
C GLU A 198 -4.36 -1.93 -5.80
N HIS A 199 -3.68 -2.13 -4.69
CA HIS A 199 -2.89 -3.33 -4.38
C HIS A 199 -3.59 -4.30 -3.44
N MET A 200 -4.75 -3.90 -2.87
CA MET A 200 -5.43 -4.65 -1.83
C MET A 200 -5.89 -6.02 -2.32
N ARG A 201 -5.55 -7.05 -1.58
CA ARG A 201 -5.94 -8.44 -1.82
C ARG A 201 -5.65 -9.32 -0.62
N ARG A 202 -6.12 -10.57 -0.68
CA ARG A 202 -5.71 -11.57 0.31
C ARG A 202 -4.23 -11.94 0.10
N ASP A 203 -3.45 -11.87 1.18
CA ASP A 203 -2.01 -12.15 1.18
C ASP A 203 -1.53 -12.53 2.59
N ALA A 204 -0.24 -12.84 2.76
CA ALA A 204 0.33 -13.04 4.08
C ALA A 204 0.21 -11.75 4.91
N ARG A 205 -0.44 -11.84 6.09
CA ARG A 205 -0.76 -10.69 6.94
C ARG A 205 0.45 -9.80 7.25
N ILE A 206 1.61 -10.40 7.50
CA ILE A 206 2.82 -9.68 7.85
C ILE A 206 3.42 -8.86 6.67
N ARG A 207 2.93 -9.05 5.43
CA ARG A 207 3.40 -8.24 4.29
C ARG A 207 3.08 -6.77 4.42
N ASP A 208 2.00 -6.42 5.11
CA ASP A 208 1.67 -5.00 5.34
C ASP A 208 2.66 -4.32 6.29
N PHE A 209 3.44 -5.09 7.05
CA PHE A 209 4.49 -4.55 7.91
C PHE A 209 5.82 -4.34 7.17
N ALA A 210 6.05 -5.04 6.06
CA ALA A 210 7.36 -5.07 5.40
C ALA A 210 7.84 -3.67 4.97
N ARG A 211 6.97 -2.87 4.32
CA ARG A 211 7.35 -1.52 3.91
C ARG A 211 7.61 -0.60 5.10
N LEU A 212 6.81 -0.70 6.15
CA LEU A 212 7.02 0.06 7.38
C LEU A 212 8.34 -0.33 8.05
N GLU A 213 8.64 -1.63 8.13
CA GLU A 213 9.89 -2.14 8.68
C GLU A 213 11.10 -1.58 7.96
N PHE A 214 11.18 -1.78 6.66
CA PHE A 214 12.40 -1.49 5.90
C PHE A 214 12.53 -0.02 5.48
N ARG A 215 11.44 0.74 5.49
CA ARG A 215 11.47 2.16 5.10
C ARG A 215 11.41 3.12 6.28
N ARG A 216 10.89 2.67 7.44
CA ARG A 216 10.67 3.58 8.57
C ARG A 216 11.12 3.02 9.91
N TRP A 217 10.68 1.84 10.30
CA TRP A 217 10.84 1.35 11.67
C TRP A 217 12.28 0.99 12.05
N GLN A 218 13.10 0.55 11.10
CA GLN A 218 14.52 0.30 11.36
C GLN A 218 15.27 1.58 11.78
N ALA A 219 14.86 2.74 11.26
CA ALA A 219 15.42 4.03 11.64
C ALA A 219 14.71 4.66 12.87
N ALA A 220 13.47 4.26 13.16
CA ALA A 220 12.63 4.79 14.22
C ALA A 220 11.88 3.67 14.96
N PRO A 221 12.56 2.84 15.79
CA PRO A 221 11.96 1.65 16.44
C PRO A 221 10.76 1.94 17.34
N HIS A 222 10.67 3.14 17.92
CA HIS A 222 9.53 3.57 18.73
C HIS A 222 8.22 3.58 17.94
N LEU A 223 8.27 3.89 16.63
CA LEU A 223 7.10 3.85 15.76
C LEU A 223 6.59 2.43 15.53
N ARG A 224 7.50 1.43 15.49
CA ARG A 224 7.12 0.02 15.48
C ARG A 224 6.36 -0.35 16.75
N THR A 225 6.87 0.09 17.89
CA THR A 225 6.24 -0.16 19.20
C THR A 225 4.83 0.45 19.25
N ALA A 226 4.70 1.72 18.85
CA ALA A 226 3.41 2.41 18.79
C ALA A 226 2.42 1.68 17.85
N PHE A 227 2.88 1.29 16.65
CA PHE A 227 2.05 0.56 15.69
C PHE A 227 1.55 -0.77 16.26
N HIS A 228 2.42 -1.59 16.86
CA HIS A 228 2.01 -2.88 17.41
C HIS A 228 1.14 -2.75 18.66
N ALA A 229 1.29 -1.67 19.43
CA ALA A 229 0.36 -1.34 20.52
C ALA A 229 -1.05 -1.10 19.98
N GLY A 230 -1.19 -0.32 18.90
CA GLY A 230 -2.47 -0.11 18.23
C GLY A 230 -2.99 -1.37 17.53
N TYR A 231 -2.12 -2.14 16.89
CA TYR A 231 -2.47 -3.38 16.18
C TYR A 231 -3.01 -4.48 17.11
N GLY A 232 -2.77 -4.35 18.41
CA GLY A 232 -3.30 -5.24 19.45
C GLY A 232 -2.42 -6.44 19.78
N ARG A 233 -1.30 -6.65 19.07
CA ARG A 233 -0.31 -7.66 19.41
C ARG A 233 1.06 -7.41 18.75
N PRO A 234 2.16 -7.84 19.38
CA PRO A 234 3.47 -7.88 18.72
C PRO A 234 3.54 -9.00 17.67
N MET A 235 4.56 -8.95 16.82
CA MET A 235 4.95 -10.08 16.00
C MET A 235 5.56 -11.19 16.87
N ASN A 236 5.22 -12.44 16.56
CA ASN A 236 5.91 -13.58 17.15
C ASN A 236 7.25 -13.88 16.45
N GLY A 237 8.07 -14.75 17.03
CA GLY A 237 9.40 -15.04 16.49
C GLY A 237 9.40 -15.64 15.07
N THR A 238 8.35 -16.38 14.68
CA THR A 238 8.20 -16.88 13.32
C THR A 238 7.89 -15.74 12.35
N GLU A 239 7.01 -14.82 12.71
CA GLU A 239 6.67 -13.64 11.89
C GLU A 239 7.89 -12.71 11.73
N GLN A 240 8.70 -12.54 12.78
CA GLN A 240 9.93 -11.75 12.70
C GLN A 240 10.93 -12.34 11.70
N ARG A 241 11.18 -13.67 11.74
CA ARG A 241 12.05 -14.34 10.75
C ARG A 241 11.50 -14.25 9.32
N LEU A 242 10.18 -14.37 9.15
CA LEU A 242 9.55 -14.21 7.84
C LEU A 242 9.64 -12.78 7.34
N LEU A 243 9.63 -11.79 8.22
CA LEU A 243 9.77 -10.38 7.83
C LEU A 243 11.11 -10.11 7.11
N GLU A 244 12.20 -10.79 7.48
CA GLU A 244 13.48 -10.73 6.76
C GLU A 244 13.34 -11.23 5.32
N SER A 245 12.61 -12.33 5.10
CA SER A 245 12.33 -12.84 3.75
C SER A 245 11.45 -11.88 2.93
N PHE A 246 10.59 -11.11 3.56
CA PHE A 246 9.90 -9.99 2.89
C PHE A 246 10.84 -8.81 2.57
N GLY A 247 11.89 -8.62 3.39
CA GLY A 247 12.98 -7.71 3.08
C GLY A 247 13.70 -8.09 1.79
N ALA A 248 13.89 -9.38 1.52
CA ALA A 248 14.45 -9.84 0.25
C ALA A 248 13.57 -9.45 -0.95
N ILE A 249 12.23 -9.55 -0.82
CA ILE A 249 11.30 -9.08 -1.87
C ILE A 249 11.38 -7.56 -2.02
N GLU A 250 11.41 -6.80 -0.92
CA GLU A 250 11.51 -5.33 -0.95
C GLU A 250 12.83 -4.90 -1.62
N ALA A 251 13.96 -5.46 -1.20
CA ALA A 251 15.28 -5.14 -1.75
C ALA A 251 15.37 -5.40 -3.25
N THR A 252 15.04 -6.61 -3.69
CA THR A 252 15.14 -6.99 -5.11
C THR A 252 14.16 -6.21 -5.99
N THR A 253 12.92 -6.01 -5.52
CA THR A 253 11.93 -5.20 -6.23
C THR A 253 12.39 -3.75 -6.37
N ALA A 254 12.93 -3.16 -5.29
CA ALA A 254 13.41 -1.78 -5.30
C ALA A 254 14.63 -1.61 -6.21
N LEU A 255 15.59 -2.54 -6.19
CA LEU A 255 16.75 -2.52 -7.07
C LEU A 255 16.36 -2.57 -8.55
N VAL A 256 15.52 -3.54 -8.92
CA VAL A 256 15.14 -3.71 -10.34
C VAL A 256 14.28 -2.54 -10.81
N LYS A 257 13.29 -2.11 -10.05
CA LYS A 257 12.45 -0.97 -10.43
C LYS A 257 13.25 0.32 -10.49
N GLY A 258 14.05 0.60 -9.46
CA GLY A 258 14.89 1.79 -9.42
C GLY A 258 15.85 1.86 -10.63
N HIS A 259 16.40 0.74 -11.06
CA HIS A 259 17.21 0.64 -12.28
C HIS A 259 16.37 0.90 -13.54
N THR A 260 15.21 0.25 -13.66
CA THR A 260 14.35 0.36 -14.87
C THR A 260 13.75 1.76 -15.03
N GLU A 261 13.38 2.41 -13.91
CA GLU A 261 12.71 3.71 -13.87
C GLU A 261 13.71 4.88 -13.71
N ASN A 262 15.03 4.60 -13.65
CA ASN A 262 16.11 5.56 -13.35
C ASN A 262 15.88 6.30 -12.02
N ASP A 263 15.28 5.63 -11.04
CA ASP A 263 15.05 6.15 -9.68
C ASP A 263 16.22 5.74 -8.77
N LEU A 264 17.17 6.68 -8.61
CA LEU A 264 18.36 6.49 -7.78
C LEU A 264 18.01 6.30 -6.30
N ALA A 265 16.99 6.99 -5.79
CA ALA A 265 16.56 6.89 -4.39
C ALA A 265 16.01 5.48 -4.10
N LEU A 266 15.19 4.95 -5.01
CA LEU A 266 14.63 3.60 -4.90
C LEU A 266 15.73 2.54 -5.02
N SER A 267 16.70 2.69 -5.95
CA SER A 267 17.86 1.81 -6.08
C SER A 267 18.72 1.79 -4.81
N THR A 268 19.00 2.98 -4.25
CA THR A 268 19.77 3.13 -3.01
C THR A 268 19.05 2.47 -1.84
N HIS A 269 17.75 2.65 -1.73
CA HIS A 269 16.92 1.97 -0.73
C HIS A 269 17.05 0.44 -0.86
N GLY A 270 16.87 -0.10 -2.08
CA GLY A 270 17.00 -1.53 -2.33
C GLY A 270 18.37 -2.08 -1.93
N ARG A 271 19.45 -1.35 -2.26
CA ARG A 271 20.81 -1.71 -1.86
C ARG A 271 21.00 -1.69 -0.34
N THR A 272 20.47 -0.68 0.34
CA THR A 272 20.53 -0.57 1.79
C THR A 272 19.79 -1.72 2.48
N VAL A 273 18.62 -2.10 1.99
CA VAL A 273 17.89 -3.25 2.54
C VAL A 273 18.67 -4.54 2.28
N LEU A 274 19.16 -4.75 1.05
CA LEU A 274 19.92 -5.95 0.70
C LEU A 274 21.17 -6.15 1.56
N SER A 275 21.89 -5.07 1.85
CA SER A 275 23.12 -5.14 2.68
C SER A 275 22.86 -5.54 4.14
N ARG A 276 21.61 -5.46 4.61
CA ARG A 276 21.21 -5.84 5.98
C ARG A 276 20.65 -7.26 6.06
N LEU A 277 20.38 -7.88 4.92
CA LEU A 277 19.93 -9.27 4.88
C LEU A 277 21.18 -10.17 4.98
N THR A 278 21.39 -10.74 6.13
CA THR A 278 22.53 -11.60 6.44
C THR A 278 22.23 -13.07 6.16
#